data_b7de37931f17d49a2a6de4e483a7caff
#
_entry.id   b7de37931f17d49a2a6de4e483a7caff
#
_cell.length_a   1.000
_cell.length_b   1.000
_cell.length_c   1.000
_cell.angle_alpha   90.00
_cell.angle_beta   90.00
_cell.angle_gamma   90.00
#
_symmetry.space_group_name_H-M   'P 1'
#
loop_
_entity.id
_entity.type
_entity.pdbx_description
1 polymer ?
#
loop_
_entity_poly.entity_id
_entity_poly.type
_entity_poly.pdbx_seq_one_letter_code
_entity_poly.pdbx_strand_id
1 'polypeptide(L)'
;IFPPRYYQRNAVNRTVGAIAKGQNRVLLVMATGTGKTYTAFQIVWRLLKSGLKKKVLYLADRNILVDQSIQQDFKPLEKVTHKIDFSKDKNHLEELGSYQVFFALYQQLIGQNDAKNYKELFPNPDYFDLVIVDECHRGSAKDDSNWRNILEYFSSATHIGMTATPKETKYQSSIGYFGEPVYTYSLKNGIEDGFLAPFTVINITTNIGDEWRPTKGQKDIYGNEIEDRIYNNSDYDYNIVIEDRIREVAQEITNYLKSTDRMAKTIVFCADETHAERMRMALANANADMCKKNPDYVVRITGSDEYGKGKLDYFISVAEKYPVIATTSKLLSTGVDCKMT
;
A
#
# COMPACT_ATOMS: atom_id res chain seq x y z
N ILE A 1 -20.59 -15.46 -2.36
CA ILE A 1 -19.13 -15.53 -2.62
C ILE A 1 -18.96 -15.73 -4.11
N PHE A 2 -18.30 -14.80 -4.81
CA PHE A 2 -17.98 -14.98 -6.23
C PHE A 2 -16.98 -16.15 -6.40
N PRO A 3 -17.07 -16.94 -7.47
CA PRO A 3 -16.06 -17.98 -7.72
C PRO A 3 -14.69 -17.34 -7.99
N PRO A 4 -13.60 -17.91 -7.44
CA PRO A 4 -12.26 -17.39 -7.71
C PRO A 4 -11.91 -17.54 -9.19
N ARG A 5 -11.25 -16.54 -9.76
CA ARG A 5 -10.65 -16.60 -11.09
C ARG A 5 -9.63 -17.74 -11.15
N TYR A 6 -9.31 -18.23 -12.35
CA TYR A 6 -8.46 -19.40 -12.50
C TYR A 6 -7.10 -19.27 -11.82
N TYR A 7 -6.46 -18.10 -11.92
CA TYR A 7 -5.16 -17.85 -11.32
C TYR A 7 -5.26 -17.75 -9.78
N GLN A 8 -6.35 -17.18 -9.25
CA GLN A 8 -6.63 -17.16 -7.80
C GLN A 8 -6.83 -18.58 -7.28
N ARG A 9 -7.58 -19.41 -8.03
CA ARG A 9 -7.77 -20.84 -7.70
C ARG A 9 -6.44 -21.58 -7.69
N ASN A 10 -5.54 -21.33 -8.67
CA ASN A 10 -4.21 -21.92 -8.71
C ASN A 10 -3.37 -21.46 -7.51
N ALA A 11 -3.37 -20.18 -7.19
CA ALA A 11 -2.68 -19.62 -6.02
C ALA A 11 -3.16 -20.28 -4.71
N VAL A 12 -4.48 -20.35 -4.51
CA VAL A 12 -5.09 -21.00 -3.35
C VAL A 12 -4.70 -22.48 -3.25
N ASN A 13 -4.85 -23.24 -4.34
CA ASN A 13 -4.57 -24.68 -4.34
C ASN A 13 -3.09 -24.96 -4.06
N ARG A 14 -2.17 -24.21 -4.66
CA ARG A 14 -0.73 -24.36 -4.43
C ARG A 14 -0.36 -24.01 -2.97
N THR A 15 -0.92 -22.92 -2.44
CA THR A 15 -0.66 -22.50 -1.05
C THR A 15 -1.20 -23.52 -0.05
N VAL A 16 -2.47 -23.91 -0.18
CA VAL A 16 -3.08 -24.90 0.72
C VAL A 16 -2.39 -26.26 0.59
N GLY A 17 -2.02 -26.67 -0.63
CA GLY A 17 -1.28 -27.90 -0.87
C GLY A 17 0.13 -27.89 -0.26
N ALA A 18 0.85 -26.77 -0.31
CA ALA A 18 2.16 -26.62 0.33
C ALA A 18 2.05 -26.74 1.86
N ILE A 19 1.07 -26.06 2.45
CA ILE A 19 0.79 -26.12 3.89
C ILE A 19 0.39 -27.55 4.33
N ALA A 20 -0.46 -28.21 3.59
CA ALA A 20 -0.86 -29.59 3.86
C ALA A 20 0.30 -30.60 3.80
N LYS A 21 1.35 -30.28 3.02
CA LYS A 21 2.60 -31.05 2.95
C LYS A 21 3.61 -30.69 4.05
N GLY A 22 3.24 -29.80 4.99
CA GLY A 22 4.08 -29.40 6.11
C GLY A 22 5.00 -28.21 5.85
N GLN A 23 4.82 -27.48 4.73
CA GLN A 23 5.60 -26.26 4.51
C GLN A 23 5.12 -25.14 5.45
N ASN A 24 6.01 -24.64 6.29
CA ASN A 24 5.70 -23.65 7.33
C ASN A 24 5.96 -22.20 6.89
N ARG A 25 6.65 -21.98 5.77
CA ARG A 25 6.89 -20.65 5.19
C ARG A 25 6.52 -20.68 3.73
N VAL A 26 5.64 -19.77 3.32
CA VAL A 26 5.05 -19.74 1.98
C VAL A 26 5.07 -18.32 1.45
N LEU A 27 5.58 -18.12 0.24
CA LEU A 27 5.53 -16.85 -0.47
C LEU A 27 4.53 -16.94 -1.64
N LEU A 28 3.64 -15.96 -1.71
CA LEU A 28 2.69 -15.80 -2.80
C LEU A 28 2.92 -14.46 -3.48
N VAL A 29 3.27 -14.49 -4.76
CA VAL A 29 3.50 -13.30 -5.57
C VAL A 29 2.32 -13.09 -6.51
N MET A 30 1.59 -11.99 -6.33
CA MET A 30 0.45 -11.63 -7.18
C MET A 30 0.43 -10.12 -7.43
N ALA A 31 0.31 -9.70 -8.68
CA ALA A 31 0.29 -8.29 -9.05
C ALA A 31 -0.85 -7.52 -8.34
N THR A 32 -0.66 -6.21 -8.17
CA THR A 32 -1.71 -5.32 -7.66
C THR A 32 -2.95 -5.39 -8.58
N GLY A 33 -4.14 -5.32 -8.01
CA GLY A 33 -5.41 -5.43 -8.77
C GLY A 33 -5.84 -6.86 -9.12
N THR A 34 -5.06 -7.90 -8.77
CA THR A 34 -5.42 -9.30 -9.05
C THR A 34 -6.23 -9.98 -7.94
N GLY A 35 -6.62 -9.23 -6.89
CA GLY A 35 -7.42 -9.72 -5.77
C GLY A 35 -6.61 -10.57 -4.78
N LYS A 36 -5.44 -10.08 -4.35
CA LYS A 36 -4.62 -10.70 -3.29
C LYS A 36 -5.42 -10.96 -2.03
N THR A 37 -6.17 -9.96 -1.55
CA THR A 37 -6.98 -10.05 -0.33
C THR A 37 -8.06 -11.14 -0.45
N TYR A 38 -8.74 -11.19 -1.59
CA TYR A 38 -9.71 -12.24 -1.87
C TYR A 38 -9.05 -13.64 -1.91
N THR A 39 -7.86 -13.75 -2.47
CA THR A 39 -7.07 -14.98 -2.48
C THR A 39 -6.70 -15.40 -1.06
N ALA A 40 -6.26 -14.45 -0.22
CA ALA A 40 -6.00 -14.70 1.20
C ALA A 40 -7.25 -15.20 1.94
N PHE A 41 -8.40 -14.55 1.73
CA PHE A 41 -9.68 -15.02 2.28
C PHE A 41 -9.97 -16.47 1.88
N GLN A 42 -9.81 -16.81 0.60
CA GLN A 42 -10.06 -18.17 0.11
C GLN A 42 -9.10 -19.21 0.73
N ILE A 43 -7.85 -18.84 1.01
CA ILE A 43 -6.88 -19.68 1.71
C ILE A 43 -7.33 -19.89 3.16
N VAL A 44 -7.59 -18.80 3.88
CA VAL A 44 -8.04 -18.83 5.27
C VAL A 44 -9.32 -19.64 5.42
N TRP A 45 -10.31 -19.38 4.57
CA TRP A 45 -11.59 -20.11 4.57
C TRP A 45 -11.38 -21.62 4.48
N ARG A 46 -10.54 -22.10 3.54
CA ARG A 46 -10.28 -23.55 3.37
C ARG A 46 -9.53 -24.14 4.54
N LEU A 47 -8.52 -23.44 5.06
CA LEU A 47 -7.71 -23.92 6.18
C LEU A 47 -8.53 -24.00 7.47
N LEU A 48 -9.42 -23.04 7.73
CA LEU A 48 -10.37 -23.08 8.85
C LEU A 48 -11.41 -24.18 8.68
N LYS A 49 -12.02 -24.29 7.50
CA LYS A 49 -13.05 -25.30 7.21
C LYS A 49 -12.53 -26.74 7.25
N SER A 50 -11.29 -26.96 6.86
CA SER A 50 -10.64 -28.28 6.95
C SER A 50 -10.16 -28.63 8.37
N GLY A 51 -10.18 -27.66 9.30
CA GLY A 51 -9.63 -27.83 10.65
C GLY A 51 -8.10 -27.85 10.72
N LEU A 52 -7.40 -27.64 9.59
CA LEU A 52 -5.92 -27.56 9.55
C LEU A 52 -5.37 -26.36 10.32
N LYS A 53 -6.12 -25.28 10.36
CA LYS A 53 -5.80 -24.06 11.11
C LYS A 53 -7.03 -23.60 11.88
N LYS A 54 -6.83 -22.96 13.05
CA LYS A 54 -7.90 -22.53 13.96
C LYS A 54 -7.84 -21.05 14.30
N LYS A 55 -6.62 -20.49 14.42
CA LYS A 55 -6.36 -19.10 14.80
C LYS A 55 -5.44 -18.45 13.78
N VAL A 56 -5.92 -17.39 13.16
CA VAL A 56 -5.24 -16.70 12.05
C VAL A 56 -4.97 -15.26 12.44
N LEU A 57 -3.73 -14.81 12.26
CA LEU A 57 -3.35 -13.41 12.33
C LEU A 57 -3.07 -12.88 10.92
N TYR A 58 -3.79 -11.83 10.51
CA TYR A 58 -3.58 -11.11 9.26
C TYR A 58 -2.93 -9.76 9.54
N LEU A 59 -1.67 -9.60 9.12
CA LEU A 59 -0.89 -8.39 9.32
C LEU A 59 -0.96 -7.52 8.06
N ALA A 60 -1.44 -6.29 8.22
CA ALA A 60 -1.50 -5.30 7.16
C ALA A 60 -0.68 -4.04 7.52
N ASP A 61 -0.31 -3.28 6.49
CA ASP A 61 0.44 -2.02 6.64
C ASP A 61 -0.47 -0.82 6.97
N ARG A 62 -1.76 -0.85 6.54
CA ARG A 62 -2.65 0.32 6.60
C ARG A 62 -4.07 -0.01 7.07
N ASN A 63 -4.64 0.91 7.87
CA ASN A 63 -6.02 0.80 8.38
C ASN A 63 -7.07 0.68 7.27
N ILE A 64 -6.97 1.48 6.22
CA ILE A 64 -7.92 1.45 5.09
C ILE A 64 -8.00 0.06 4.46
N LEU A 65 -6.85 -0.61 4.32
CA LEU A 65 -6.80 -1.96 3.78
C LEU A 65 -7.47 -2.98 4.69
N VAL A 66 -7.27 -2.84 6.00
CA VAL A 66 -7.90 -3.72 7.00
C VAL A 66 -9.42 -3.59 6.94
N ASP A 67 -9.95 -2.37 6.96
CA ASP A 67 -11.40 -2.13 6.98
C ASP A 67 -12.07 -2.60 5.69
N GLN A 68 -11.47 -2.32 4.52
CA GLN A 68 -11.95 -2.82 3.24
C GLN A 68 -11.90 -4.34 3.16
N SER A 69 -10.82 -4.97 3.64
CA SER A 69 -10.67 -6.42 3.65
C SER A 69 -11.74 -7.10 4.48
N ILE A 70 -12.02 -6.60 5.68
CA ILE A 70 -13.05 -7.15 6.57
C ILE A 70 -14.44 -6.98 5.96
N GLN A 71 -14.76 -5.78 5.47
CA GLN A 71 -16.10 -5.45 4.99
C GLN A 71 -16.45 -6.10 3.64
N GLN A 72 -15.46 -6.38 2.81
CA GLN A 72 -15.66 -6.92 1.46
C GLN A 72 -15.32 -8.41 1.41
N ASP A 73 -14.04 -8.74 1.40
CA ASP A 73 -13.58 -10.10 1.12
C ASP A 73 -13.82 -11.06 2.29
N PHE A 74 -13.57 -10.62 3.52
CA PHE A 74 -13.72 -11.43 4.73
C PHE A 74 -15.12 -11.37 5.35
N LYS A 75 -16.07 -10.67 4.75
CA LYS A 75 -17.47 -10.60 5.22
C LYS A 75 -18.09 -11.96 5.57
N PRO A 76 -17.84 -13.06 4.84
CA PRO A 76 -18.36 -14.38 5.23
C PRO A 76 -17.81 -14.92 6.55
N LEU A 77 -16.70 -14.36 7.05
CA LEU A 77 -16.07 -14.69 8.33
C LEU A 77 -16.27 -13.60 9.40
N GLU A 78 -17.09 -12.56 9.12
CA GLU A 78 -17.28 -11.40 10.00
C GLU A 78 -17.56 -11.78 11.46
N LYS A 79 -18.40 -12.78 11.71
CA LYS A 79 -18.79 -13.23 13.07
C LYS A 79 -17.63 -13.80 13.90
N VAL A 80 -16.55 -14.25 13.23
CA VAL A 80 -15.36 -14.85 13.86
C VAL A 80 -14.12 -14.02 13.61
N THR A 81 -14.28 -12.80 13.07
CA THR A 81 -13.20 -11.87 12.75
C THR A 81 -13.16 -10.74 13.77
N HIS A 82 -11.96 -10.39 14.22
CA HIS A 82 -11.70 -9.28 15.12
C HIS A 82 -10.60 -8.37 14.54
N LYS A 83 -10.85 -7.06 14.56
CA LYS A 83 -9.83 -6.05 14.27
C LYS A 83 -9.20 -5.62 15.59
N ILE A 84 -7.91 -5.90 15.74
CA ILE A 84 -7.18 -5.58 16.96
C ILE A 84 -7.11 -4.07 17.17
N ASP A 85 -7.51 -3.64 18.36
CA ASP A 85 -7.32 -2.30 18.91
C ASP A 85 -6.63 -2.45 20.27
N PHE A 86 -5.30 -2.26 20.31
CA PHE A 86 -4.51 -2.49 21.52
C PHE A 86 -5.04 -1.74 22.73
N SER A 87 -5.53 -0.51 22.57
CA SER A 87 -6.00 0.33 23.66
C SER A 87 -7.23 -0.25 24.37
N LYS A 88 -8.08 -0.96 23.62
CA LYS A 88 -9.30 -1.62 24.12
C LYS A 88 -9.01 -3.06 24.52
N ASP A 89 -8.38 -3.82 23.66
CA ASP A 89 -8.22 -5.26 23.75
C ASP A 89 -7.37 -5.69 24.96
N LYS A 90 -6.38 -4.88 25.36
CA LYS A 90 -5.55 -5.16 26.54
C LYS A 90 -6.35 -5.33 27.84
N ASN A 91 -7.54 -4.76 27.92
CA ASN A 91 -8.42 -4.84 29.08
C ASN A 91 -9.48 -5.95 28.94
N HIS A 92 -9.53 -6.64 27.78
CA HIS A 92 -10.56 -7.62 27.44
C HIS A 92 -9.98 -8.90 26.80
N LEU A 93 -8.83 -9.36 27.27
CA LEU A 93 -8.09 -10.49 26.69
C LEU A 93 -8.93 -11.78 26.60
N GLU A 94 -9.85 -12.00 27.55
CA GLU A 94 -10.70 -13.19 27.59
C GLU A 94 -11.66 -13.26 26.39
N GLU A 95 -12.13 -12.10 25.91
CA GLU A 95 -13.04 -12.01 24.77
C GLU A 95 -12.37 -12.41 23.45
N LEU A 96 -11.03 -12.20 23.35
CA LEU A 96 -10.27 -12.56 22.16
C LEU A 96 -10.30 -14.06 21.86
N GLY A 97 -10.50 -14.89 22.87
CA GLY A 97 -10.62 -16.35 22.72
C GLY A 97 -11.72 -16.80 21.76
N SER A 98 -12.80 -16.02 21.61
CA SER A 98 -13.96 -16.34 20.77
C SER A 98 -13.72 -16.18 19.27
N TYR A 99 -12.74 -15.36 18.86
CA TYR A 99 -12.47 -15.07 17.45
C TYR A 99 -11.48 -16.09 16.85
N GLN A 100 -11.57 -16.27 15.53
CA GLN A 100 -10.69 -17.16 14.76
C GLN A 100 -9.75 -16.39 13.82
N VAL A 101 -10.14 -15.21 13.33
CA VAL A 101 -9.37 -14.39 12.41
C VAL A 101 -9.14 -13.03 13.05
N PHE A 102 -7.89 -12.63 13.14
CA PHE A 102 -7.47 -11.37 13.73
C PHE A 102 -6.80 -10.51 12.67
N PHE A 103 -7.27 -9.28 12.50
CA PHE A 103 -6.63 -8.28 11.67
C PHE A 103 -5.89 -7.28 12.54
N ALA A 104 -4.64 -7.01 12.20
CA ALA A 104 -3.82 -6.04 12.90
C ALA A 104 -2.93 -5.24 11.96
N LEU A 105 -2.65 -4.00 12.34
CA LEU A 105 -1.50 -3.28 11.82
C LEU A 105 -0.25 -3.73 12.56
N TYR A 106 0.83 -4.03 11.84
CA TYR A 106 2.07 -4.42 12.50
C TYR A 106 2.62 -3.32 13.41
N GLN A 107 2.41 -2.03 13.06
CA GLN A 107 2.79 -0.88 13.90
C GLN A 107 2.05 -0.89 15.25
N GLN A 108 0.77 -1.27 15.28
CA GLN A 108 0.00 -1.37 16.53
C GLN A 108 0.50 -2.52 17.41
N LEU A 109 0.84 -3.65 16.81
CA LEU A 109 1.34 -4.81 17.54
C LEU A 109 2.75 -4.58 18.11
N ILE A 110 3.62 -3.86 17.39
CA ILE A 110 4.93 -3.47 17.91
C ILE A 110 4.78 -2.42 19.02
N GLY A 111 3.90 -1.44 18.82
CA GLY A 111 3.70 -0.32 19.75
C GLY A 111 4.76 0.77 19.64
N GLN A 112 4.59 1.83 20.45
CA GLN A 112 5.56 2.92 20.54
C GLN A 112 6.83 2.43 21.27
N ASN A 113 8.00 2.90 20.82
CA ASN A 113 9.30 2.54 21.42
C ASN A 113 9.55 1.03 21.54
N ASP A 114 9.08 0.25 20.56
CA ASP A 114 9.22 -1.21 20.54
C ASP A 114 8.60 -1.91 21.78
N ALA A 115 7.46 -1.41 22.25
CA ALA A 115 6.76 -1.92 23.44
C ALA A 115 6.35 -3.40 23.34
N LYS A 116 6.36 -3.98 22.11
CA LYS A 116 6.00 -5.40 21.85
C LYS A 116 4.59 -5.75 22.34
N ASN A 117 3.62 -4.89 22.03
CA ASN A 117 2.22 -5.05 22.40
C ASN A 117 1.63 -6.43 22.07
N TYR A 118 2.16 -7.12 21.04
CA TYR A 118 1.75 -8.47 20.69
C TYR A 118 2.00 -9.48 21.80
N LYS A 119 3.02 -9.28 22.67
CA LYS A 119 3.29 -10.16 23.83
C LYS A 119 2.31 -9.92 24.97
N GLU A 120 1.83 -8.69 25.11
CA GLU A 120 0.83 -8.34 26.12
C GLU A 120 -0.56 -8.88 25.72
N LEU A 121 -0.95 -8.71 24.45
CA LEU A 121 -2.22 -9.22 23.93
C LEU A 121 -2.26 -10.73 23.81
N PHE A 122 -1.14 -11.35 23.44
CA PHE A 122 -1.02 -12.78 23.19
C PHE A 122 0.21 -13.34 23.91
N PRO A 123 0.14 -13.54 25.23
CA PRO A 123 1.28 -14.05 26.03
C PRO A 123 1.74 -15.45 25.60
N ASN A 124 0.83 -16.25 25.02
CA ASN A 124 1.18 -17.56 24.48
C ASN A 124 1.72 -17.40 23.03
N PRO A 125 3.01 -17.72 22.77
CA PRO A 125 3.58 -17.66 21.41
C PRO A 125 2.94 -18.65 20.43
N ASP A 126 2.25 -19.69 20.93
CA ASP A 126 1.54 -20.67 20.12
C ASP A 126 0.06 -20.32 19.89
N TYR A 127 -0.37 -19.09 20.21
CA TYR A 127 -1.76 -18.67 20.10
C TYR A 127 -2.27 -18.71 18.64
N PHE A 128 -1.45 -18.29 17.69
CA PHE A 128 -1.76 -18.36 16.27
C PHE A 128 -1.10 -19.58 15.64
N ASP A 129 -1.82 -20.23 14.74
CA ASP A 129 -1.31 -21.34 13.95
C ASP A 129 -1.13 -20.96 12.45
N LEU A 130 -1.59 -19.76 12.07
CA LEU A 130 -1.35 -19.15 10.76
C LEU A 130 -1.15 -17.64 10.91
N VAL A 131 -0.07 -17.11 10.34
CA VAL A 131 0.18 -15.67 10.22
C VAL A 131 0.35 -15.31 8.75
N ILE A 132 -0.44 -14.35 8.28
CA ILE A 132 -0.37 -13.80 6.92
C ILE A 132 0.19 -12.39 7.00
N VAL A 133 1.22 -12.10 6.21
CA VAL A 133 1.81 -10.77 6.07
C VAL A 133 1.48 -10.24 4.69
N ASP A 134 0.59 -9.26 4.62
CA ASP A 134 0.26 -8.59 3.36
C ASP A 134 1.30 -7.51 3.05
N GLU A 135 1.60 -7.36 1.77
CA GLU A 135 2.63 -6.44 1.26
C GLU A 135 3.99 -6.63 1.96
N CYS A 136 4.42 -7.88 2.14
CA CYS A 136 5.62 -8.25 2.89
C CYS A 136 6.95 -7.73 2.31
N HIS A 137 6.91 -7.01 1.17
CA HIS A 137 8.05 -6.30 0.59
C HIS A 137 8.21 -4.88 1.12
N ARG A 138 7.20 -4.35 1.83
CA ARG A 138 7.14 -2.95 2.27
C ARG A 138 7.81 -2.74 3.61
N GLY A 139 8.35 -1.56 3.74
CA GLY A 139 8.93 -1.06 4.96
C GLY A 139 10.36 -0.53 4.78
N SER A 140 10.80 0.33 5.71
CA SER A 140 12.19 0.67 5.90
C SER A 140 12.91 -0.54 6.53
N ALA A 141 14.25 -0.50 6.61
CA ALA A 141 15.02 -1.52 7.33
C ALA A 141 14.52 -1.76 8.77
N LYS A 142 13.95 -0.72 9.39
CA LYS A 142 13.34 -0.79 10.72
C LYS A 142 11.97 -1.48 10.69
N ASP A 143 11.15 -1.20 9.67
CA ASP A 143 9.82 -1.80 9.55
C ASP A 143 9.90 -3.30 9.20
N ASP A 144 10.88 -3.71 8.38
CA ASP A 144 11.12 -5.12 8.08
C ASP A 144 11.59 -5.90 9.31
N SER A 145 12.29 -5.25 10.26
CA SER A 145 12.61 -5.88 11.56
C SER A 145 11.35 -6.06 12.42
N ASN A 146 10.36 -5.18 12.26
CA ASN A 146 9.16 -5.15 13.09
C ASN A 146 8.22 -6.34 12.82
N TRP A 147 7.83 -6.58 11.56
CA TRP A 147 6.98 -7.73 11.26
C TRP A 147 7.74 -9.06 11.46
N ARG A 148 9.05 -9.09 11.24
CA ARG A 148 9.88 -10.26 11.53
C ARG A 148 9.87 -10.62 13.01
N ASN A 149 10.00 -9.64 13.91
CA ASN A 149 9.91 -9.86 15.35
C ASN A 149 8.57 -10.50 15.75
N ILE A 150 7.46 -10.11 15.09
CA ILE A 150 6.15 -10.73 15.31
C ILE A 150 6.16 -12.18 14.83
N LEU A 151 6.71 -12.44 13.63
CA LEU A 151 6.81 -13.81 13.09
C LEU A 151 7.74 -14.71 13.91
N GLU A 152 8.85 -14.17 14.40
CA GLU A 152 9.77 -14.91 15.29
C GLU A 152 9.10 -15.28 16.61
N TYR A 153 8.27 -14.39 17.15
CA TYR A 153 7.51 -14.69 18.35
C TYR A 153 6.47 -15.80 18.11
N PHE A 154 5.74 -15.75 17.01
CA PHE A 154 4.77 -16.79 16.62
C PHE A 154 5.42 -17.85 15.71
N SER A 155 6.63 -18.29 16.03
CA SER A 155 7.47 -19.16 15.18
C SER A 155 6.88 -20.54 14.91
N SER A 156 5.99 -21.03 15.74
CA SER A 156 5.25 -22.29 15.56
C SER A 156 4.15 -22.21 14.51
N ALA A 157 3.69 -20.99 14.17
CA ALA A 157 2.69 -20.77 13.16
C ALA A 157 3.23 -21.01 11.74
N THR A 158 2.33 -21.37 10.83
CA THR A 158 2.64 -21.27 9.40
C THR A 158 2.62 -19.79 8.99
N HIS A 159 3.63 -19.35 8.25
CA HIS A 159 3.75 -17.97 7.79
C HIS A 159 3.52 -17.87 6.28
N ILE A 160 2.60 -17.02 5.85
CA ILE A 160 2.36 -16.71 4.43
C ILE A 160 2.76 -15.25 4.20
N GLY A 161 3.72 -15.01 3.32
CA GLY A 161 4.02 -13.69 2.78
C GLY A 161 3.25 -13.47 1.48
N MET A 162 2.60 -12.31 1.35
CA MET A 162 1.92 -11.92 0.13
C MET A 162 2.50 -10.60 -0.38
N THR A 163 2.79 -10.54 -1.67
CA THR A 163 3.38 -9.33 -2.28
C THR A 163 3.06 -9.23 -3.77
N ALA A 164 3.03 -8.01 -4.29
CA ALA A 164 3.01 -7.79 -5.74
C ALA A 164 4.42 -7.85 -6.35
N THR A 165 5.43 -7.42 -5.58
CA THR A 165 6.82 -7.30 -6.01
C THR A 165 7.73 -7.84 -4.91
N PRO A 166 8.27 -9.06 -5.06
CA PRO A 166 9.22 -9.58 -4.10
C PRO A 166 10.46 -8.67 -4.07
N LYS A 167 10.87 -8.26 -2.88
CA LYS A 167 12.03 -7.39 -2.68
C LYS A 167 13.27 -8.26 -2.51
N GLU A 168 14.27 -8.00 -3.33
CA GLU A 168 15.59 -8.58 -3.23
C GLU A 168 16.62 -7.47 -3.06
N THR A 169 16.94 -7.14 -1.83
CA THR A 169 18.08 -6.28 -1.51
C THR A 169 19.10 -7.06 -0.70
N LYS A 170 20.37 -6.59 -0.68
CA LYS A 170 21.46 -7.24 0.06
C LYS A 170 21.16 -7.53 1.53
N TYR A 171 20.24 -6.78 2.13
CA TYR A 171 19.92 -6.86 3.57
C TYR A 171 18.49 -7.33 3.86
N GLN A 172 17.64 -7.45 2.85
CA GLN A 172 16.20 -7.72 3.03
C GLN A 172 15.67 -8.49 1.83
N SER A 173 15.29 -9.72 2.05
CA SER A 173 14.72 -10.55 1.01
C SER A 173 13.47 -11.26 1.55
N SER A 174 12.32 -11.01 0.90
CA SER A 174 11.11 -11.79 1.15
C SER A 174 11.34 -13.27 0.81
N ILE A 175 12.12 -13.54 -0.25
CA ILE A 175 12.52 -14.89 -0.66
C ILE A 175 13.42 -15.52 0.42
N GLY A 176 14.36 -14.75 0.99
CA GLY A 176 15.24 -15.25 2.06
C GLY A 176 14.51 -15.73 3.32
N TYR A 177 13.33 -15.14 3.62
CA TYR A 177 12.52 -15.55 4.76
C TYR A 177 11.49 -16.62 4.42
N PHE A 178 10.70 -16.41 3.38
CA PHE A 178 9.56 -17.27 3.03
C PHE A 178 9.92 -18.41 2.09
N GLY A 179 11.09 -18.36 1.43
CA GLY A 179 11.49 -19.26 0.35
C GLY A 179 10.99 -18.81 -1.02
N GLU A 180 11.26 -19.63 -2.03
CA GLU A 180 10.76 -19.39 -3.38
C GLU A 180 9.23 -19.34 -3.42
N PRO A 181 8.65 -18.47 -4.26
CA PRO A 181 7.20 -18.36 -4.37
C PRO A 181 6.56 -19.68 -4.79
N VAL A 182 5.56 -20.14 -4.03
CA VAL A 182 4.76 -21.32 -4.41
C VAL A 182 3.89 -21.05 -5.64
N TYR A 183 3.60 -19.77 -5.89
CA TYR A 183 2.91 -19.31 -7.09
C TYR A 183 3.23 -17.85 -7.37
N THR A 184 3.40 -17.54 -8.67
CA THR A 184 3.61 -16.18 -9.17
C THR A 184 2.58 -15.87 -10.25
N TYR A 185 1.87 -14.76 -10.10
CA TYR A 185 1.00 -14.17 -11.10
C TYR A 185 1.39 -12.69 -11.30
N SER A 186 2.19 -12.46 -12.32
CA SER A 186 2.82 -11.16 -12.58
C SER A 186 1.84 -10.15 -13.20
N LEU A 187 2.24 -8.87 -13.20
CA LEU A 187 1.53 -7.81 -13.95
C LEU A 187 1.39 -8.17 -15.43
N LYS A 188 2.46 -8.72 -16.03
CA LYS A 188 2.46 -9.18 -17.42
C LYS A 188 1.38 -10.26 -17.66
N ASN A 189 1.33 -11.28 -16.80
CA ASN A 189 0.30 -12.31 -16.91
C ASN A 189 -1.11 -11.71 -16.80
N GLY A 190 -1.32 -10.76 -15.86
CA GLY A 190 -2.62 -10.13 -15.69
C GLY A 190 -3.08 -9.32 -16.90
N ILE A 191 -2.15 -8.67 -17.60
CA ILE A 191 -2.41 -7.92 -18.84
C ILE A 191 -2.68 -8.88 -20.01
N GLU A 192 -1.83 -9.90 -20.19
CA GLU A 192 -1.98 -10.91 -21.25
C GLU A 192 -3.32 -11.65 -21.13
N ASP A 193 -3.75 -11.96 -19.92
CA ASP A 193 -5.02 -12.60 -19.63
C ASP A 193 -6.24 -11.65 -19.71
N GLY A 194 -6.03 -10.36 -19.90
CA GLY A 194 -7.10 -9.34 -19.95
C GLY A 194 -7.74 -9.01 -18.59
N PHE A 195 -7.14 -9.39 -17.47
CA PHE A 195 -7.64 -9.04 -16.14
C PHE A 195 -7.10 -7.71 -15.61
N LEU A 196 -5.98 -7.25 -16.14
CA LEU A 196 -5.39 -5.94 -15.83
C LEU A 196 -5.31 -5.12 -17.12
N ALA A 197 -5.53 -3.82 -16.99
CA ALA A 197 -5.42 -2.90 -18.10
C ALA A 197 -3.95 -2.79 -18.58
N PRO A 198 -3.71 -2.73 -19.90
CA PRO A 198 -2.42 -2.34 -20.41
C PRO A 198 -2.10 -0.88 -20.04
N PHE A 199 -0.82 -0.55 -19.98
CA PHE A 199 -0.37 0.81 -19.69
C PHE A 199 0.67 1.27 -20.70
N THR A 200 0.76 2.58 -20.86
CA THR A 200 1.82 3.23 -21.65
C THR A 200 2.66 4.09 -20.73
N VAL A 201 3.97 3.99 -20.83
CA VAL A 201 4.92 4.85 -20.09
C VAL A 201 5.35 5.99 -20.99
N ILE A 202 5.14 7.22 -20.53
CA ILE A 202 5.61 8.44 -21.18
C ILE A 202 6.66 9.07 -20.27
N ASN A 203 7.89 9.13 -20.72
CA ASN A 203 8.96 9.80 -20.00
C ASN A 203 9.03 11.27 -20.42
N ILE A 204 8.87 12.18 -19.46
CA ILE A 204 9.00 13.62 -19.67
C ILE A 204 10.26 14.08 -18.94
N THR A 205 11.21 14.65 -19.66
CA THR A 205 12.42 15.28 -19.09
C THR A 205 12.22 16.78 -19.00
N THR A 206 12.55 17.36 -17.85
CA THR A 206 12.52 18.81 -17.64
C THR A 206 13.87 19.44 -17.97
N ASN A 207 13.91 20.75 -18.13
CA ASN A 207 15.16 21.51 -18.41
C ASN A 207 16.20 21.38 -17.29
N ILE A 208 15.77 21.02 -16.08
CA ILE A 208 16.66 20.87 -14.91
C ILE A 208 17.36 19.51 -14.92
N GLY A 209 16.92 18.57 -15.75
CA GLY A 209 17.56 17.27 -15.89
C GLY A 209 17.56 16.43 -14.61
N ASP A 210 18.35 15.34 -14.65
CA ASP A 210 18.48 14.41 -13.50
C ASP A 210 19.44 14.92 -12.42
N GLU A 211 20.29 15.90 -12.76
CA GLU A 211 21.28 16.51 -11.88
C GLU A 211 21.25 18.04 -12.01
N TRP A 212 21.35 18.72 -10.87
CA TRP A 212 21.45 20.17 -10.80
C TRP A 212 22.53 20.59 -9.80
N ARG A 213 23.27 21.65 -10.10
CA ARG A 213 24.24 22.24 -9.20
C ARG A 213 24.05 23.76 -9.13
N PRO A 214 24.01 24.34 -7.91
CA PRO A 214 23.92 25.79 -7.78
C PRO A 214 25.15 26.49 -8.39
N THR A 215 24.94 27.70 -8.83
CA THR A 215 26.08 28.57 -9.13
C THR A 215 26.75 29.01 -7.82
N LYS A 216 28.06 29.21 -7.84
CA LYS A 216 28.84 29.59 -6.64
C LYS A 216 28.22 30.82 -5.97
N GLY A 217 27.89 30.69 -4.68
CA GLY A 217 27.26 31.75 -3.89
C GLY A 217 25.75 31.96 -4.16
N GLN A 218 25.10 31.05 -4.87
CA GLN A 218 23.68 31.11 -5.09
C GLN A 218 22.93 30.97 -3.74
N LYS A 219 21.92 31.81 -3.56
CA LYS A 219 21.13 31.86 -2.32
C LYS A 219 19.73 31.30 -2.57
N ASP A 220 19.15 30.70 -1.52
CA ASP A 220 17.75 30.31 -1.48
C ASP A 220 16.81 31.55 -1.32
N ILE A 221 15.51 31.30 -1.30
CA ILE A 221 14.49 32.36 -1.14
C ILE A 221 14.55 33.06 0.23
N TYR A 222 15.24 32.47 1.21
CA TYR A 222 15.43 33.03 2.55
C TYR A 222 16.77 33.76 2.70
N GLY A 223 17.60 33.77 1.64
CA GLY A 223 18.90 34.43 1.62
C GLY A 223 20.06 33.59 2.14
N ASN A 224 19.84 32.31 2.45
CA ASN A 224 20.89 31.37 2.85
C ASN A 224 21.61 30.85 1.62
N GLU A 225 22.94 30.66 1.73
CA GLU A 225 23.72 30.08 0.65
C GLU A 225 23.36 28.60 0.44
N ILE A 226 23.08 28.21 -0.80
CA ILE A 226 22.80 26.81 -1.17
C ILE A 226 24.13 26.07 -1.20
N GLU A 227 24.18 24.91 -0.54
CA GLU A 227 25.36 24.06 -0.51
C GLU A 227 25.83 23.69 -1.92
N ASP A 228 27.13 23.96 -2.21
CA ASP A 228 27.74 23.69 -3.52
C ASP A 228 28.02 22.20 -3.70
N ARG A 229 26.98 21.45 -4.08
CA ARG A 229 27.06 20.03 -4.45
C ARG A 229 26.11 19.72 -5.61
N ILE A 230 26.26 18.53 -6.19
CA ILE A 230 25.31 18.04 -7.17
C ILE A 230 24.07 17.53 -6.44
N TYR A 231 22.92 18.04 -6.82
CA TYR A 231 21.60 17.58 -6.41
C TYR A 231 21.04 16.70 -7.53
N ASN A 232 20.44 15.58 -7.17
CA ASN A 232 19.87 14.62 -8.09
C ASN A 232 18.38 14.36 -7.78
N ASN A 233 17.74 13.46 -8.52
CA ASN A 233 16.33 13.16 -8.38
C ASN A 233 15.91 12.76 -6.94
N SER A 234 16.82 12.23 -6.12
CA SER A 234 16.54 11.90 -4.72
C SER A 234 16.56 13.11 -3.78
N ASP A 235 17.19 14.21 -4.20
CA ASP A 235 17.26 15.46 -3.45
C ASP A 235 16.08 16.39 -3.75
N TYR A 236 15.50 16.31 -4.96
CA TYR A 236 14.41 17.19 -5.37
C TYR A 236 13.18 16.98 -4.50
N ASP A 237 12.60 18.11 -4.11
CA ASP A 237 11.42 18.21 -3.26
C ASP A 237 11.59 17.70 -1.81
N TYR A 238 12.79 17.19 -1.46
CA TYR A 238 13.23 16.86 -0.10
C TYR A 238 14.28 17.84 0.42
N ASN A 239 15.46 17.85 -0.21
CA ASN A 239 16.60 18.65 0.21
C ASN A 239 16.64 20.01 -0.50
N ILE A 240 16.08 20.07 -1.71
CA ILE A 240 15.95 21.29 -2.48
C ILE A 240 14.60 21.35 -3.19
N VAL A 241 13.95 22.52 -3.13
CA VAL A 241 12.69 22.79 -3.81
C VAL A 241 12.92 23.80 -4.92
N ILE A 242 12.53 23.44 -6.15
CA ILE A 242 12.64 24.30 -7.32
C ILE A 242 11.22 24.56 -7.82
N GLU A 243 10.68 25.74 -7.49
CA GLU A 243 9.30 26.13 -7.82
C GLU A 243 9.01 26.11 -9.33
N ASP A 244 10.02 26.47 -10.16
CA ASP A 244 9.89 26.45 -11.62
C ASP A 244 9.67 25.02 -12.12
N ARG A 245 10.36 24.04 -11.53
CA ARG A 245 10.18 22.62 -11.86
C ARG A 245 8.76 22.15 -11.54
N ILE A 246 8.22 22.52 -10.38
CA ILE A 246 6.85 22.15 -9.99
C ILE A 246 5.84 22.75 -10.97
N ARG A 247 6.04 24.01 -11.39
CA ARG A 247 5.16 24.67 -12.38
C ARG A 247 5.26 24.01 -13.75
N GLU A 248 6.45 23.67 -14.21
CA GLU A 248 6.69 22.98 -15.48
C GLU A 248 6.00 21.61 -15.50
N VAL A 249 6.20 20.79 -14.46
CA VAL A 249 5.54 19.49 -14.33
C VAL A 249 3.99 19.63 -14.32
N ALA A 250 3.46 20.59 -13.56
CA ALA A 250 2.02 20.85 -13.54
C ALA A 250 1.47 21.28 -14.93
N GLN A 251 2.26 22.05 -15.68
CA GLN A 251 1.89 22.47 -17.03
C GLN A 251 1.90 21.29 -18.00
N GLU A 252 2.91 20.41 -17.92
CA GLU A 252 3.00 19.23 -18.78
C GLU A 252 1.88 18.23 -18.52
N ILE A 253 1.53 17.97 -17.25
CA ILE A 253 0.37 17.17 -16.89
C ILE A 253 -0.91 17.79 -17.47
N THR A 254 -1.05 19.12 -17.34
CA THR A 254 -2.20 19.84 -17.87
C THR A 254 -2.28 19.78 -19.40
N ASN A 255 -1.16 19.92 -20.09
CA ASN A 255 -1.08 19.80 -21.55
C ASN A 255 -1.48 18.40 -22.02
N TYR A 256 -0.97 17.38 -21.34
CA TYR A 256 -1.34 15.99 -21.62
C TYR A 256 -2.86 15.76 -21.46
N LEU A 257 -3.45 16.21 -20.35
CA LEU A 257 -4.88 16.09 -20.11
C LEU A 257 -5.72 16.89 -21.14
N LYS A 258 -5.24 18.07 -21.56
CA LYS A 258 -5.90 18.86 -22.63
C LYS A 258 -5.86 18.16 -23.99
N SER A 259 -4.82 17.40 -24.27
CA SER A 259 -4.66 16.68 -25.54
C SER A 259 -5.39 15.33 -25.57
N THR A 260 -5.77 14.80 -24.41
CA THR A 260 -6.44 13.50 -24.27
C THR A 260 -7.86 13.67 -23.69
N ASP A 261 -8.00 13.62 -22.37
CA ASP A 261 -9.25 13.81 -21.65
C ASP A 261 -9.03 14.61 -20.36
N ARG A 262 -9.59 15.80 -20.30
CA ARG A 262 -9.52 16.67 -19.10
C ARG A 262 -10.28 16.14 -17.89
N MET A 263 -11.11 15.12 -18.06
CA MET A 263 -11.85 14.48 -16.98
C MET A 263 -11.29 13.12 -16.59
N ALA A 264 -10.18 12.71 -17.20
CA ALA A 264 -9.50 11.47 -16.83
C ALA A 264 -9.00 11.53 -15.39
N LYS A 265 -9.40 10.56 -14.57
CA LYS A 265 -8.92 10.44 -13.18
C LYS A 265 -7.40 10.30 -13.16
N THR A 266 -6.76 11.20 -12.46
CA THR A 266 -5.29 11.35 -12.47
C THR A 266 -4.74 11.35 -11.06
N ILE A 267 -3.74 10.52 -10.78
CA ILE A 267 -3.01 10.53 -9.51
C ILE A 267 -1.61 11.11 -9.76
N VAL A 268 -1.24 12.11 -8.97
CA VAL A 268 0.09 12.72 -9.00
C VAL A 268 0.81 12.38 -7.69
N PHE A 269 1.80 11.49 -7.78
CA PHE A 269 2.61 11.10 -6.65
C PHE A 269 3.71 12.13 -6.38
N CYS A 270 3.76 12.60 -5.16
CA CYS A 270 4.67 13.61 -4.67
C CYS A 270 5.61 13.03 -3.61
N ALA A 271 6.76 13.68 -3.39
CA ALA A 271 7.79 13.24 -2.45
C ALA A 271 7.25 13.18 -1.01
N ASP A 272 6.56 14.23 -0.59
CA ASP A 272 5.93 14.34 0.72
C ASP A 272 4.58 15.09 0.64
N GLU A 273 3.96 15.34 1.79
CA GLU A 273 2.66 16.04 1.87
C GLU A 273 2.78 17.53 1.53
N THR A 274 3.93 18.15 1.79
CA THR A 274 4.20 19.54 1.46
C THR A 274 4.37 19.72 -0.05
N HIS A 275 5.10 18.81 -0.69
CA HIS A 275 5.20 18.76 -2.16
C HIS A 275 3.83 18.50 -2.79
N ALA A 276 3.01 17.62 -2.21
CA ALA A 276 1.65 17.36 -2.70
C ALA A 276 0.77 18.62 -2.67
N GLU A 277 0.93 19.48 -1.65
CA GLU A 277 0.20 20.76 -1.59
C GLU A 277 0.72 21.77 -2.62
N ARG A 278 2.04 21.91 -2.78
CA ARG A 278 2.61 22.79 -3.83
C ARG A 278 2.17 22.36 -5.23
N MET A 279 2.21 21.06 -5.50
CA MET A 279 1.76 20.49 -6.78
C MET A 279 0.24 20.70 -6.99
N ARG A 280 -0.57 20.54 -5.95
CA ARG A 280 -2.01 20.86 -6.01
C ARG A 280 -2.25 22.31 -6.42
N MET A 281 -1.52 23.25 -5.78
CA MET A 281 -1.65 24.68 -6.12
C MET A 281 -1.22 24.98 -7.56
N ALA A 282 -0.09 24.40 -7.99
CA ALA A 282 0.40 24.57 -9.37
C ALA A 282 -0.58 24.02 -10.41
N LEU A 283 -1.13 22.81 -10.16
CA LEU A 283 -2.14 22.20 -11.04
C LEU A 283 -3.45 22.97 -11.02
N ALA A 284 -3.90 23.50 -9.88
CA ALA A 284 -5.09 24.33 -9.80
C ALA A 284 -4.93 25.64 -10.58
N ASN A 285 -3.74 26.25 -10.53
CA ASN A 285 -3.44 27.44 -11.33
C ASN A 285 -3.40 27.15 -12.84
N ALA A 286 -2.76 26.04 -13.25
CA ALA A 286 -2.68 25.60 -14.65
C ALA A 286 -4.07 25.20 -15.22
N ASN A 287 -5.01 24.81 -14.34
CA ASN A 287 -6.38 24.42 -14.66
C ASN A 287 -7.44 25.36 -14.06
N ALA A 288 -7.14 26.64 -13.95
CA ALA A 288 -8.05 27.63 -13.32
C ALA A 288 -9.45 27.66 -13.93
N ASP A 289 -9.57 27.38 -15.22
CA ASP A 289 -10.85 27.29 -15.94
C ASP A 289 -11.71 26.11 -15.45
N MET A 290 -11.09 24.99 -15.09
CA MET A 290 -11.79 23.81 -14.55
C MET A 290 -12.09 23.99 -13.05
N CYS A 291 -11.15 24.54 -12.29
CA CYS A 291 -11.33 24.82 -10.87
C CYS A 291 -12.40 25.87 -10.58
N LYS A 292 -12.63 26.83 -11.52
CA LYS A 292 -13.76 27.75 -11.46
C LYS A 292 -15.12 27.06 -11.63
N LYS A 293 -15.18 25.98 -12.41
CA LYS A 293 -16.38 25.16 -12.57
C LYS A 293 -16.67 24.28 -11.38
N ASN A 294 -15.62 23.68 -10.83
CA ASN A 294 -15.69 22.87 -9.62
C ASN A 294 -14.36 22.96 -8.84
N PRO A 295 -14.36 23.47 -7.59
CA PRO A 295 -13.16 23.57 -6.76
C PRO A 295 -12.46 22.23 -6.50
N ASP A 296 -13.21 21.13 -6.53
CA ASP A 296 -12.71 19.77 -6.33
C ASP A 296 -12.10 19.17 -7.60
N TYR A 297 -11.84 19.94 -8.65
CA TYR A 297 -11.15 19.44 -9.83
C TYR A 297 -9.75 18.93 -9.49
N VAL A 298 -9.01 19.65 -8.62
CA VAL A 298 -7.71 19.24 -8.09
C VAL A 298 -7.76 19.19 -6.56
N VAL A 299 -7.57 18.03 -5.97
CA VAL A 299 -7.60 17.84 -4.51
C VAL A 299 -6.32 17.15 -4.03
N ARG A 300 -5.79 17.60 -2.88
CA ARG A 300 -4.74 16.86 -2.17
C ARG A 300 -5.40 15.77 -1.33
N ILE A 301 -4.93 14.53 -1.49
CA ILE A 301 -5.39 13.38 -0.72
C ILE A 301 -4.19 12.78 0.01
N THR A 302 -3.97 13.18 1.26
CA THR A 302 -2.85 12.75 2.10
C THR A 302 -3.32 12.33 3.49
N GLY A 303 -2.43 11.69 4.26
CA GLY A 303 -2.76 11.14 5.57
C GLY A 303 -3.16 12.17 6.63
N SER A 304 -2.63 13.40 6.57
CA SER A 304 -2.91 14.47 7.52
C SER A 304 -4.08 15.37 7.10
N ASP A 305 -4.57 15.27 5.86
CA ASP A 305 -5.59 16.15 5.31
C ASP A 305 -7.00 15.55 5.49
N GLU A 306 -7.73 16.02 6.47
CA GLU A 306 -9.11 15.59 6.76
C GLU A 306 -10.07 15.82 5.57
N TYR A 307 -9.95 16.98 4.89
CA TYR A 307 -10.77 17.27 3.71
C TYR A 307 -10.47 16.30 2.57
N GLY A 308 -9.18 16.12 2.27
CA GLY A 308 -8.76 15.20 1.22
C GLY A 308 -9.13 13.75 1.50
N LYS A 309 -9.01 13.29 2.76
CA LYS A 309 -9.49 11.95 3.15
C LYS A 309 -10.99 11.79 2.88
N GLY A 310 -11.81 12.79 3.21
CA GLY A 310 -13.24 12.77 2.91
C GLY A 310 -13.57 12.75 1.41
N LYS A 311 -12.62 13.13 0.55
CA LYS A 311 -12.78 13.08 -0.92
C LYS A 311 -12.26 11.77 -1.55
N LEU A 312 -11.63 10.90 -0.79
CA LEU A 312 -11.08 9.65 -1.31
C LEU A 312 -12.17 8.76 -1.92
N ASP A 313 -13.27 8.56 -1.20
CA ASP A 313 -14.39 7.72 -1.67
C ASP A 313 -15.01 8.25 -2.97
N TYR A 314 -15.10 9.58 -3.11
CA TYR A 314 -15.55 10.23 -4.33
C TYR A 314 -14.55 10.06 -5.48
N PHE A 315 -13.24 10.12 -5.17
CA PHE A 315 -12.19 9.95 -6.18
C PHE A 315 -12.18 8.53 -6.76
N ILE A 316 -12.35 7.51 -5.93
CA ILE A 316 -12.36 6.10 -6.37
C ILE A 316 -13.69 5.65 -6.96
N SER A 317 -14.77 6.41 -6.73
CA SER A 317 -16.11 6.08 -7.22
C SER A 317 -16.22 6.26 -8.74
N VAL A 318 -16.74 5.23 -9.41
CA VAL A 318 -17.04 5.26 -10.86
C VAL A 318 -18.18 6.23 -11.17
N ALA A 319 -19.09 6.46 -10.20
CA ALA A 319 -20.25 7.33 -10.39
C ALA A 319 -19.92 8.83 -10.27
N GLU A 320 -18.82 9.15 -9.57
CA GLU A 320 -18.46 10.52 -9.22
C GLU A 320 -17.44 11.11 -10.20
N LYS A 321 -17.76 12.28 -10.76
CA LYS A 321 -16.88 12.99 -11.69
C LYS A 321 -15.70 13.65 -11.00
N TYR A 322 -15.89 14.15 -9.77
CA TYR A 322 -14.90 14.91 -9.01
C TYR A 322 -14.55 14.20 -7.70
N PRO A 323 -13.31 14.30 -7.22
CA PRO A 323 -12.13 14.95 -7.82
C PRO A 323 -11.67 14.28 -9.13
N VAL A 324 -11.00 15.06 -10.00
CA VAL A 324 -10.38 14.56 -11.24
C VAL A 324 -8.90 14.31 -11.03
N ILE A 325 -8.16 15.29 -10.45
CA ILE A 325 -6.74 15.18 -10.16
C ILE A 325 -6.54 15.09 -8.65
N ALA A 326 -5.89 14.02 -8.21
CA ALA A 326 -5.50 13.81 -6.82
C ALA A 326 -3.97 13.93 -6.68
N THR A 327 -3.49 14.92 -5.91
CA THR A 327 -2.09 14.96 -5.49
C THR A 327 -1.92 14.22 -4.18
N THR A 328 -0.92 13.36 -4.07
CA THR A 328 -0.71 12.52 -2.90
C THR A 328 0.76 12.21 -2.67
N SER A 329 1.11 11.73 -1.50
CA SER A 329 2.43 11.19 -1.22
C SER A 329 2.40 9.67 -1.11
N LYS A 330 2.17 9.15 0.10
CA LYS A 330 2.18 7.70 0.36
C LYS A 330 0.78 7.07 0.41
N LEU A 331 -0.27 7.85 0.62
CA LEU A 331 -1.60 7.31 0.91
C LEU A 331 -2.18 6.48 -0.24
N LEU A 332 -2.03 6.95 -1.48
CA LEU A 332 -2.58 6.27 -2.67
C LEU A 332 -1.58 5.33 -3.36
N SER A 333 -0.37 5.16 -2.82
CA SER A 333 0.70 4.41 -3.49
C SER A 333 0.41 2.92 -3.63
N THR A 334 -0.47 2.34 -2.79
CA THR A 334 -0.95 0.95 -2.94
C THR A 334 -2.21 0.72 -2.13
N GLY A 335 -2.96 -0.29 -2.53
CA GLY A 335 -4.09 -0.82 -1.79
C GLY A 335 -5.40 -0.05 -1.95
N VAL A 336 -5.39 1.07 -2.68
CA VAL A 336 -6.62 1.78 -3.06
C VAL A 336 -7.06 1.25 -4.41
N ASP A 337 -8.22 0.61 -4.46
CA ASP A 337 -8.83 0.13 -5.71
C ASP A 337 -9.57 1.29 -6.37
N CYS A 338 -8.92 1.94 -7.32
CA CYS A 338 -9.52 2.99 -8.13
C CYS A 338 -9.71 2.48 -9.57
N LYS A 339 -10.93 2.09 -9.90
CA LYS A 339 -11.27 1.49 -11.20
C LYS A 339 -11.24 2.45 -12.39
N MET A 340 -11.08 3.75 -12.13
CA MET A 340 -11.13 4.81 -13.14
C MET A 340 -9.79 5.49 -13.40
N THR A 341 -8.71 5.11 -12.69
CA THR A 341 -7.35 5.63 -12.90
C THR A 341 -6.46 4.65 -13.60
#